data_1dd72564397bd0f8464fe3e9e6270de4
#
_entry.id   1dd72564397bd0f8464fe3e9e6270de4
#
_cell.length_a   1.000
_cell.length_b   1.000
_cell.length_c   1.000
_cell.angle_alpha   90.00
_cell.angle_beta   90.00
_cell.angle_gamma   90.00
#
_symmetry.space_group_name_H-M   'P 1'
#
loop_
_entity.id
_entity.type
_entity.pdbx_description
1 polymer ?
#
loop_
_entity_poly.entity_id
_entity_poly.type
_entity_poly.pdbx_seq_one_letter_code
_entity_poly.pdbx_strand_id
1 'polypeptide(L)'
;MDMTGLNMLAGWTTVGDTIMIEQMPILGGYTGGIEETAICDVATTLGSFTCFSGNFHLDGPIHIRWGTTMAKETLQVAAWAAAAVDANTDLLLANQYYPIAGPCTEMCLLETAAQAITDTASGRELLSGSAAAKGVVQDKTTGMEARMMLSRGTFWRMA
;
A
#
# COMPACT_ATOMS: atom_id res chain seq x y z
N MET A 1 -17.90 -1.41 -1.22
CA MET A 1 -18.21 -1.43 0.23
C MET A 1 -19.68 -1.76 0.36
N ASP A 2 -20.04 -2.68 1.23
CA ASP A 2 -21.44 -3.06 1.49
C ASP A 2 -22.03 -2.26 2.68
N MET A 3 -23.30 -2.49 2.99
CA MET A 3 -23.97 -1.79 4.09
C MET A 3 -23.33 -2.07 5.46
N THR A 4 -22.78 -3.26 5.66
CA THR A 4 -22.08 -3.60 6.90
C THR A 4 -20.82 -2.76 7.06
N GLY A 5 -20.02 -2.65 6.01
CA GLY A 5 -18.82 -1.82 6.00
C GLY A 5 -19.14 -0.33 6.20
N LEU A 6 -20.21 0.18 5.59
CA LEU A 6 -20.66 1.57 5.80
C LEU A 6 -21.11 1.81 7.24
N ASN A 7 -21.83 0.87 7.84
CA ASN A 7 -22.26 0.99 9.25
C ASN A 7 -21.06 0.96 10.21
N MET A 8 -20.07 0.12 9.94
CA MET A 8 -18.82 0.10 10.71
C MET A 8 -18.09 1.45 10.63
N LEU A 9 -17.95 1.96 9.41
CA LEU A 9 -17.30 3.25 9.15
C LEU A 9 -18.03 4.39 9.90
N ALA A 10 -19.36 4.43 9.83
CA ALA A 10 -20.16 5.39 10.57
C ALA A 10 -19.96 5.27 12.09
N GLY A 11 -19.84 4.05 12.60
CA GLY A 11 -19.54 3.79 14.01
C GLY A 11 -18.21 4.38 14.44
N TRP A 12 -17.14 4.09 13.71
CA TRP A 12 -15.80 4.63 13.99
C TRP A 12 -15.75 6.16 13.91
N THR A 13 -16.39 6.73 12.88
CA THR A 13 -16.50 8.18 12.74
C THR A 13 -17.23 8.82 13.95
N THR A 14 -18.26 8.16 14.45
CA THR A 14 -19.05 8.68 15.62
C THR A 14 -18.20 8.74 16.89
N VAL A 15 -17.27 7.82 17.08
CA VAL A 15 -16.39 7.83 18.27
C VAL A 15 -15.13 8.67 18.07
N GLY A 16 -14.95 9.27 16.89
CA GLY A 16 -13.83 10.17 16.59
C GLY A 16 -12.51 9.46 16.28
N ASP A 17 -12.57 8.19 15.87
CA ASP A 17 -11.37 7.45 15.49
C ASP A 17 -10.84 7.86 14.13
N THR A 18 -9.54 7.65 13.94
CA THR A 18 -8.87 7.83 12.64
C THR A 18 -9.28 6.70 11.70
N ILE A 19 -9.77 7.08 10.53
CA ILE A 19 -10.27 6.15 9.52
C ILE A 19 -9.20 5.88 8.48
N MET A 20 -8.76 4.65 8.40
CA MET A 20 -7.96 4.12 7.29
C MET A 20 -8.88 3.40 6.31
N ILE A 21 -8.83 3.76 5.06
CA ILE A 21 -9.49 3.01 3.99
C ILE A 21 -8.43 2.26 3.20
N GLU A 22 -8.64 0.96 3.05
CA GLU A 22 -7.76 0.09 2.29
C GLU A 22 -8.42 -0.34 0.97
N GLN A 23 -7.69 -0.24 -0.12
CA GLN A 23 -8.08 -0.73 -1.44
C GLN A 23 -6.88 -1.38 -2.11
N MET A 24 -7.09 -2.55 -2.70
CA MET A 24 -6.04 -3.34 -3.31
C MET A 24 -6.44 -3.74 -4.74
N PRO A 25 -6.19 -2.89 -5.75
CA PRO A 25 -6.50 -3.22 -7.13
C PRO A 25 -5.68 -4.43 -7.59
N ILE A 26 -6.32 -5.31 -8.37
CA ILE A 26 -5.72 -6.59 -8.77
C ILE A 26 -5.18 -6.48 -10.20
N LEU A 27 -3.88 -6.24 -10.31
CA LEU A 27 -3.16 -6.22 -11.58
C LEU A 27 -3.24 -7.57 -12.29
N GLY A 28 -3.66 -7.54 -13.55
CA GLY A 28 -3.90 -8.75 -14.35
C GLY A 28 -5.23 -9.43 -14.06
N GLY A 29 -6.05 -8.85 -13.19
CA GLY A 29 -7.42 -9.26 -12.90
C GLY A 29 -8.43 -8.33 -13.58
N TYR A 30 -9.38 -7.85 -12.82
CA TYR A 30 -10.46 -6.97 -13.34
C TYR A 30 -9.97 -5.58 -13.79
N THR A 31 -8.81 -5.12 -13.30
CA THR A 31 -8.24 -3.83 -13.69
C THR A 31 -7.46 -3.87 -15.00
N GLY A 32 -7.08 -5.06 -15.48
CA GLY A 32 -6.31 -5.21 -16.72
C GLY A 32 -4.80 -5.05 -16.52
N GLY A 33 -4.14 -4.22 -17.32
CA GLY A 33 -2.70 -4.01 -17.31
C GLY A 33 -2.23 -2.98 -16.28
N ILE A 34 -0.98 -2.56 -16.42
CA ILE A 34 -0.31 -1.63 -15.48
C ILE A 34 -1.01 -0.27 -15.49
N GLU A 35 -1.31 0.27 -16.66
CA GLU A 35 -1.90 1.60 -16.84
C GLU A 35 -3.30 1.67 -16.26
N GLU A 36 -4.15 0.72 -16.62
CA GLU A 36 -5.53 0.65 -16.13
C GLU A 36 -5.58 0.40 -14.61
N THR A 37 -4.64 -0.40 -14.10
CA THR A 37 -4.54 -0.64 -12.66
C THR A 37 -4.11 0.63 -11.92
N ALA A 38 -3.19 1.42 -12.46
CA ALA A 38 -2.80 2.69 -11.87
C ALA A 38 -3.95 3.72 -11.86
N ILE A 39 -4.73 3.77 -12.93
CA ILE A 39 -5.95 4.63 -12.99
C ILE A 39 -6.96 4.18 -11.93
N CYS A 40 -7.19 2.88 -11.81
CA CYS A 40 -8.09 2.32 -10.80
C CYS A 40 -7.60 2.65 -9.37
N ASP A 41 -6.30 2.57 -9.13
CA ASP A 41 -5.68 2.84 -7.84
C ASP A 41 -5.88 4.31 -7.42
N VAL A 42 -5.61 5.26 -8.32
CA VAL A 42 -5.91 6.68 -8.09
C VAL A 42 -7.40 6.92 -7.86
N ALA A 43 -8.27 6.29 -8.65
CA ALA A 43 -9.72 6.46 -8.52
C ALA A 43 -10.23 5.95 -7.16
N THR A 44 -9.74 4.80 -6.68
CA THR A 44 -10.12 4.26 -5.37
C THR A 44 -9.54 5.10 -4.22
N THR A 45 -8.35 5.65 -4.37
CA THR A 45 -7.78 6.62 -3.44
C THR A 45 -8.68 7.85 -3.29
N LEU A 46 -9.03 8.51 -4.38
CA LEU A 46 -9.92 9.67 -4.35
C LEU A 46 -11.30 9.31 -3.77
N GLY A 47 -11.84 8.14 -4.11
CA GLY A 47 -13.09 7.62 -3.56
C GLY A 47 -13.03 7.40 -2.05
N SER A 48 -11.91 6.97 -1.50
CA SER A 48 -11.76 6.75 -0.06
C SER A 48 -11.90 8.04 0.75
N PHE A 49 -11.35 9.13 0.26
CA PHE A 49 -11.45 10.43 0.93
C PHE A 49 -12.79 11.12 0.70
N THR A 50 -13.32 11.05 -0.52
CA THR A 50 -14.56 11.77 -0.87
C THR A 50 -15.82 11.07 -0.41
N CYS A 51 -15.85 9.71 -0.47
CA CYS A 51 -17.05 8.92 -0.17
C CYS A 51 -17.06 8.33 1.23
N PHE A 52 -15.89 8.11 1.83
CA PHE A 52 -15.76 7.34 3.07
C PHE A 52 -15.10 8.12 4.21
N SER A 53 -14.80 9.41 4.02
CA SER A 53 -14.18 10.26 5.04
C SER A 53 -12.86 9.68 5.60
N GLY A 54 -12.06 9.02 4.75
CA GLY A 54 -10.77 8.48 5.14
C GLY A 54 -9.82 9.58 5.60
N ASN A 55 -9.05 9.32 6.65
CA ASN A 55 -7.99 10.21 7.10
C ASN A 55 -6.68 9.90 6.37
N PHE A 56 -6.49 8.65 5.98
CA PHE A 56 -5.44 8.21 5.07
C PHE A 56 -5.88 6.98 4.28
N HIS A 57 -5.25 6.80 3.13
CA HIS A 57 -5.53 5.66 2.25
C HIS A 57 -4.36 4.69 2.26
N LEU A 58 -4.67 3.42 2.40
CA LEU A 58 -3.72 2.33 2.27
C LEU A 58 -4.04 1.61 0.96
N ASP A 59 -3.22 1.80 -0.04
CA ASP A 59 -3.31 1.06 -1.28
C ASP A 59 -2.30 -0.10 -1.31
N GLY A 60 -2.30 -0.85 -2.37
CA GLY A 60 -1.35 -1.94 -2.55
C GLY A 60 -1.78 -2.79 -3.73
N PRO A 61 -1.45 -2.38 -4.97
CA PRO A 61 -1.81 -3.17 -6.13
C PRO A 61 -1.21 -4.57 -6.01
N ILE A 62 -2.07 -5.59 -6.06
CA ILE A 62 -1.66 -6.99 -5.97
C ILE A 62 -1.58 -7.60 -7.35
N HIS A 63 -0.49 -8.30 -7.62
CA HIS A 63 -0.35 -9.09 -8.85
C HIS A 63 -1.15 -10.38 -8.74
N ILE A 64 -2.14 -10.59 -9.65
CA ILE A 64 -3.07 -11.74 -9.59
C ILE A 64 -2.35 -13.10 -9.57
N ARG A 65 -1.25 -13.24 -10.30
CA ARG A 65 -0.51 -14.51 -10.39
C ARG A 65 0.35 -14.78 -9.15
N TRP A 66 0.95 -13.75 -8.58
CA TRP A 66 1.96 -13.90 -7.53
C TRP A 66 1.42 -13.58 -6.13
N GLY A 67 0.30 -12.87 -6.04
CA GLY A 67 -0.28 -12.47 -4.75
C GLY A 67 0.66 -11.57 -3.94
N THR A 68 1.38 -10.67 -4.61
CA THR A 68 2.36 -9.77 -3.99
C THR A 68 2.16 -8.34 -4.46
N THR A 69 2.51 -7.39 -3.62
CA THR A 69 2.62 -5.98 -3.97
C THR A 69 4.02 -5.61 -4.47
N MET A 70 4.98 -6.55 -4.41
CA MET A 70 6.40 -6.29 -4.65
C MET A 70 6.94 -6.81 -5.98
N ALA A 71 6.06 -7.22 -6.90
CA ALA A 71 6.45 -7.48 -8.28
C ALA A 71 6.81 -6.14 -8.96
N LYS A 72 7.73 -6.18 -9.94
CA LYS A 72 8.15 -4.95 -10.64
C LYS A 72 6.97 -4.18 -11.26
N GLU A 73 5.96 -4.90 -11.73
CA GLU A 73 4.75 -4.33 -12.33
C GLU A 73 3.88 -3.64 -11.28
N THR A 74 3.71 -4.25 -10.10
CA THR A 74 2.95 -3.65 -8.99
C THR A 74 3.68 -2.49 -8.36
N LEU A 75 5.01 -2.55 -8.26
CA LEU A 75 5.82 -1.41 -7.84
C LEU A 75 5.67 -0.22 -8.80
N GLN A 76 5.61 -0.48 -10.11
CA GLN A 76 5.38 0.56 -11.11
C GLN A 76 3.99 1.19 -10.98
N VAL A 77 2.94 0.38 -10.78
CA VAL A 77 1.58 0.89 -10.51
C VAL A 77 1.58 1.77 -9.27
N ALA A 78 2.12 1.26 -8.17
CA ALA A 78 2.20 1.98 -6.90
C ALA A 78 2.95 3.33 -7.02
N ALA A 79 4.07 3.33 -7.76
CA ALA A 79 4.85 4.55 -8.00
C ALA A 79 4.05 5.59 -8.81
N TRP A 80 3.37 5.17 -9.88
CA TRP A 80 2.60 6.07 -10.72
C TRP A 80 1.38 6.63 -9.98
N ALA A 81 0.66 5.79 -9.25
CA ALA A 81 -0.48 6.23 -8.46
C ALA A 81 -0.06 7.23 -7.37
N ALA A 82 1.00 6.91 -6.62
CA ALA A 82 1.51 7.80 -5.58
C ALA A 82 1.98 9.14 -6.16
N ALA A 83 2.81 9.12 -7.20
CA ALA A 83 3.30 10.36 -7.81
C ALA A 83 2.15 11.23 -8.38
N ALA A 84 1.11 10.60 -8.93
CA ALA A 84 -0.05 11.34 -9.42
C ALA A 84 -0.84 11.99 -8.28
N VAL A 85 -1.03 11.30 -7.17
CA VAL A 85 -1.74 11.84 -6.00
C VAL A 85 -0.92 12.92 -5.30
N ASP A 86 0.36 12.68 -5.04
CA ASP A 86 1.29 13.64 -4.41
C ASP A 86 1.40 14.95 -5.20
N ALA A 87 1.52 14.87 -6.54
CA ALA A 87 1.63 16.05 -7.39
C ALA A 87 0.35 16.90 -7.47
N ASN A 88 -0.81 16.38 -7.12
CA ASN A 88 -2.10 17.03 -7.31
C ASN A 88 -2.93 17.23 -6.04
N THR A 89 -2.54 16.63 -4.91
CA THR A 89 -3.30 16.68 -3.67
C THR A 89 -2.38 16.65 -2.45
N ASP A 90 -2.92 16.98 -1.28
CA ASP A 90 -2.25 16.81 0.02
C ASP A 90 -2.81 15.59 0.77
N LEU A 91 -3.27 14.55 0.06
CA LEU A 91 -3.84 13.36 0.65
C LEU A 91 -2.74 12.41 1.16
N LEU A 92 -2.95 11.87 2.36
CA LEU A 92 -1.98 10.95 2.98
C LEU A 92 -2.12 9.54 2.42
N LEU A 93 -1.03 9.03 1.86
CA LEU A 93 -0.94 7.69 1.29
C LEU A 93 -0.02 6.78 2.07
N ALA A 94 -0.43 5.52 2.22
CA ALA A 94 0.39 4.39 2.63
C ALA A 94 0.33 3.28 1.57
N ASN A 95 1.16 2.26 1.71
CA ASN A 95 1.15 1.11 0.82
C ASN A 95 1.21 -0.19 1.62
N GLN A 96 0.60 -1.26 1.09
CA GLN A 96 0.70 -2.61 1.64
C GLN A 96 2.00 -3.28 1.22
N TYR A 97 2.62 -3.98 2.16
CA TYR A 97 3.88 -4.68 1.96
C TYR A 97 3.67 -6.20 2.05
N TYR A 98 3.50 -6.85 0.89
CA TYR A 98 3.35 -8.31 0.78
C TYR A 98 4.52 -8.94 0.02
N PRO A 99 5.71 -9.10 0.67
CA PRO A 99 6.82 -9.83 0.05
C PRO A 99 6.46 -11.29 -0.18
N ILE A 100 6.95 -11.86 -1.28
CA ILE A 100 6.77 -13.29 -1.56
C ILE A 100 7.63 -14.12 -0.62
N ALA A 101 8.83 -13.64 -0.33
CA ALA A 101 9.80 -14.36 0.48
C ALA A 101 9.36 -14.48 1.94
N GLY A 102 9.80 -15.56 2.57
CA GLY A 102 9.52 -15.83 3.97
C GLY A 102 10.25 -14.89 4.93
N PRO A 103 9.82 -14.84 6.19
CA PRO A 103 10.44 -13.98 7.21
C PRO A 103 11.89 -14.35 7.47
N CYS A 104 12.70 -13.37 7.90
CA CYS A 104 14.11 -13.54 8.20
C CYS A 104 14.97 -14.02 7.01
N THR A 105 14.51 -13.83 5.77
CA THR A 105 15.30 -14.12 4.58
C THR A 105 15.84 -12.82 3.98
N GLU A 106 17.01 -12.90 3.37
CA GLU A 106 17.60 -11.77 2.65
C GLU A 106 16.65 -11.24 1.57
N MET A 107 16.00 -12.14 0.84
CA MET A 107 15.05 -11.77 -0.21
C MET A 107 13.85 -10.97 0.34
N CYS A 108 13.30 -11.36 1.49
CA CYS A 108 12.21 -10.61 2.13
C CYS A 108 12.65 -9.18 2.49
N LEU A 109 13.88 -9.01 2.97
CA LEU A 109 14.44 -7.69 3.27
C LEU A 109 14.67 -6.87 2.01
N LEU A 110 15.14 -7.49 0.92
CA LEU A 110 15.35 -6.81 -0.36
C LEU A 110 14.01 -6.39 -1.00
N GLU A 111 13.00 -7.24 -1.00
CA GLU A 111 11.65 -6.92 -1.47
C GLU A 111 11.06 -5.75 -0.67
N THR A 112 11.14 -5.81 0.66
CA THR A 112 10.68 -4.73 1.56
C THR A 112 11.42 -3.41 1.30
N ALA A 113 12.74 -3.48 1.11
CA ALA A 113 13.55 -2.30 0.81
C ALA A 113 13.18 -1.70 -0.56
N ALA A 114 12.98 -2.53 -1.58
CA ALA A 114 12.60 -2.06 -2.92
C ALA A 114 11.26 -1.29 -2.87
N GLN A 115 10.27 -1.82 -2.19
CA GLN A 115 8.98 -1.13 -2.05
C GLN A 115 9.11 0.14 -1.22
N ALA A 116 9.82 0.14 -0.08
CA ALA A 116 10.01 1.32 0.74
C ALA A 116 10.73 2.47 -0.02
N ILE A 117 11.70 2.13 -0.86
CA ILE A 117 12.37 3.09 -1.73
C ILE A 117 11.40 3.64 -2.78
N THR A 118 10.64 2.75 -3.43
CA THR A 118 9.65 3.15 -4.43
C THR A 118 8.62 4.10 -3.82
N ASP A 119 8.06 3.76 -2.67
CA ASP A 119 7.03 4.55 -2.01
C ASP A 119 7.54 5.94 -1.62
N THR A 120 8.70 6.00 -0.95
CA THR A 120 9.26 7.29 -0.52
C THR A 120 9.73 8.16 -1.68
N ALA A 121 10.24 7.57 -2.76
CA ALA A 121 10.65 8.30 -3.96
C ALA A 121 9.44 8.82 -4.77
N SER A 122 8.27 8.22 -4.58
CA SER A 122 7.03 8.58 -5.30
C SER A 122 6.07 9.45 -4.48
N GLY A 123 6.49 9.94 -3.30
CA GLY A 123 5.73 10.90 -2.51
C GLY A 123 4.82 10.32 -1.43
N ARG A 124 4.91 9.01 -1.11
CA ARG A 124 4.12 8.46 -0.01
C ARG A 124 4.65 8.92 1.35
N GLU A 125 3.75 9.34 2.22
CA GLU A 125 4.09 9.85 3.55
C GLU A 125 4.19 8.75 4.60
N LEU A 126 3.44 7.67 4.42
CA LEU A 126 3.30 6.61 5.41
C LEU A 126 3.85 5.29 4.88
N LEU A 127 4.62 4.60 5.72
CA LEU A 127 5.09 3.24 5.47
C LEU A 127 4.33 2.29 6.40
N SER A 128 3.59 1.34 5.83
CA SER A 128 2.86 0.33 6.60
C SER A 128 3.76 -0.84 7.02
N GLY A 129 3.22 -1.80 7.77
CA GLY A 129 3.96 -3.00 8.14
C GLY A 129 4.11 -3.99 6.98
N SER A 130 5.21 -4.76 6.97
CA SER A 130 5.46 -5.82 5.99
C SER A 130 4.87 -7.15 6.46
N ALA A 131 4.10 -7.81 5.60
CA ALA A 131 3.52 -9.13 5.85
C ALA A 131 4.30 -10.20 5.08
N ALA A 132 5.40 -10.69 5.66
CA ALA A 132 6.26 -11.70 5.07
C ALA A 132 5.49 -12.94 4.59
N ALA A 133 5.95 -13.60 3.53
CA ALA A 133 5.26 -14.71 2.87
C ALA A 133 3.82 -14.35 2.44
N LYS A 134 3.61 -13.12 1.98
CA LYS A 134 2.30 -12.58 1.51
C LYS A 134 1.20 -12.61 2.59
N GLY A 135 1.55 -12.62 3.86
CA GLY A 135 0.60 -12.73 4.96
C GLY A 135 -0.10 -14.09 5.06
N VAL A 136 0.30 -15.09 4.27
CA VAL A 136 -0.32 -16.43 4.29
C VAL A 136 -0.05 -17.16 5.59
N VAL A 137 1.08 -16.90 6.22
CA VAL A 137 1.45 -17.48 7.51
C VAL A 137 1.41 -16.39 8.57
N GLN A 138 0.53 -16.53 9.55
CA GLN A 138 0.37 -15.58 10.64
C GLN A 138 1.61 -15.53 11.55
N ASP A 139 1.82 -14.38 12.20
CA ASP A 139 2.85 -14.14 13.21
C ASP A 139 4.29 -14.41 12.72
N LYS A 140 4.55 -14.20 11.44
CA LYS A 140 5.87 -14.43 10.82
C LYS A 140 6.65 -13.15 10.49
N THR A 141 6.02 -11.99 10.56
CA THR A 141 6.73 -10.72 10.38
C THR A 141 7.62 -10.44 11.59
N THR A 142 8.84 -10.00 11.35
CA THR A 142 9.81 -9.70 12.40
C THR A 142 10.14 -8.21 12.45
N GLY A 143 10.79 -7.77 13.53
CA GLY A 143 11.29 -6.40 13.63
C GLY A 143 12.39 -6.06 12.61
N MET A 144 12.96 -7.06 11.92
CA MET A 144 13.96 -6.82 10.88
C MET A 144 13.34 -6.20 9.62
N GLU A 145 12.19 -6.67 9.18
CA GLU A 145 11.46 -6.12 8.04
C GLU A 145 11.07 -4.66 8.32
N ALA A 146 10.51 -4.38 9.50
CA ALA A 146 10.16 -3.01 9.90
C ALA A 146 11.38 -2.10 9.97
N ARG A 147 12.49 -2.58 10.51
CA ARG A 147 13.75 -1.82 10.58
C ARG A 147 14.33 -1.54 9.20
N MET A 148 14.30 -2.52 8.30
CA MET A 148 14.76 -2.35 6.91
C MET A 148 13.92 -1.29 6.18
N MET A 149 12.61 -1.36 6.30
CA MET A 149 11.68 -0.41 5.71
C MET A 149 11.97 1.03 6.17
N LEU A 150 12.06 1.26 7.48
CA LEU A 150 12.34 2.59 8.03
C LEU A 150 13.71 3.12 7.62
N SER A 151 14.76 2.29 7.66
CA SER A 151 16.12 2.73 7.32
C SER A 151 16.23 3.15 5.84
N ARG A 152 15.52 2.49 4.93
CA ARG A 152 15.54 2.84 3.50
C ARG A 152 14.64 4.03 3.19
N GLY A 153 13.47 4.10 3.76
CA GLY A 153 12.58 5.25 3.61
C GLY A 153 13.20 6.55 4.11
N THR A 154 13.88 6.54 5.26
CA THR A 154 14.53 7.72 5.81
C THR A 154 15.72 8.19 4.95
N PHE A 155 16.50 7.27 4.40
CA PHE A 155 17.67 7.61 3.60
C PHE A 155 17.33 8.45 2.36
N TRP A 156 16.23 8.13 1.67
CA TRP A 156 15.81 8.84 0.46
C TRP A 156 15.16 10.20 0.70
N ARG A 157 14.58 10.44 1.89
CA ARG A 157 14.06 11.76 2.26
C ARG A 157 15.15 12.78 2.58
N MET A 158 16.38 12.32 2.82
CA MET A 158 17.53 13.18 3.17
C MET A 158 18.46 13.45 1.97
N ALA A 159 18.26 12.80 0.85
CA ALA A 159 19.03 12.96 -0.38
C ALA A 159 18.30 13.83 -1.40
#